data_acf45f813b084c48a4b1a20f0f55504d
#
_entry.id   acf45f813b084c48a4b1a20f0f55504d
#
_cell.length_a   1.000
_cell.length_b   1.000
_cell.length_c   1.000
_cell.angle_alpha   90.00
_cell.angle_beta   90.00
_cell.angle_gamma   90.00
#
_symmetry.space_group_name_H-M   'P 1'
#
loop_
_entity.id
_entity.type
_entity.pdbx_description
1 polymer ?
#
loop_
_entity_poly.entity_id
_entity_poly.type
_entity_poly.pdbx_seq_one_letter_code
_entity_poly.pdbx_strand_id
1 'polypeptide(L)'
;MMLPALTLGIEEEYLLVQPETGDLVSDPSPDFMAECKDRLGERVTPEFLKCQVEIGTPVCANIAEARTHLTALRSTLIRTAEKYGMALMAASTHPFANWGAQKHTEGARYDSLDTDMGGAIRRMLICGMHVHAGIENEDHRIDLMNQMRYFLPHLLALSTSSPFWRGHDMRMKCSRLSIFDSMPRTGIPDRYESWSEYSRAVERLIDAGIMEDSSKIWWDMRPSARFPTLEMRITDVCTRLEDALCIAAFYQSLLRMLARLRLKNMRWRIYPRMMLEENRWRAQRYGVTKSMIDLGRGECLPFAALIEELISHIREDAEALGCVNEVQHARTILARGTSACRQLATFGDAVKAGADEPEAFQSVVKLLVEETAADLPATA
;
A
#
# COMPACT_ATOMS: atom_id res chain seq x y z
N MET A 1 30.01 -10.99 5.75
CA MET A 1 28.67 -10.39 5.89
C MET A 1 27.69 -11.29 5.13
N MET A 2 26.57 -11.66 5.70
CA MET A 2 25.55 -12.51 5.04
C MET A 2 24.41 -11.63 4.51
N LEU A 3 23.65 -12.14 3.53
CA LEU A 3 22.39 -11.52 3.10
C LEU A 3 21.39 -11.57 4.26
N PRO A 4 20.54 -10.53 4.46
CA PRO A 4 19.43 -10.60 5.41
C PRO A 4 18.42 -11.66 4.99
N ALA A 5 17.67 -12.20 5.95
CA ALA A 5 16.66 -13.23 5.69
C ALA A 5 15.50 -12.72 4.80
N LEU A 6 15.20 -11.44 4.91
CA LEU A 6 14.13 -10.76 4.16
C LEU A 6 12.78 -11.48 4.28
N THR A 7 12.47 -11.99 5.48
CA THR A 7 11.12 -12.48 5.78
C THR A 7 10.09 -11.38 5.49
N LEU A 8 8.86 -11.76 5.17
CA LEU A 8 7.80 -10.84 4.78
C LEU A 8 6.67 -10.76 5.81
N GLY A 9 6.08 -9.59 5.96
CA GLY A 9 4.76 -9.35 6.51
C GLY A 9 3.99 -8.42 5.57
N ILE A 10 2.72 -8.72 5.31
CA ILE A 10 1.86 -7.89 4.45
C ILE A 10 0.65 -7.47 5.27
N GLU A 11 0.38 -6.17 5.30
CA GLU A 11 -0.81 -5.57 5.89
C GLU A 11 -1.65 -4.97 4.76
N GLU A 12 -2.97 -5.19 4.81
CA GLU A 12 -3.93 -4.63 3.86
C GLU A 12 -5.12 -4.04 4.59
N GLU A 13 -5.50 -2.85 4.18
CA GLU A 13 -6.66 -2.11 4.69
C GLU A 13 -7.80 -2.18 3.68
N TYR A 14 -9.03 -2.37 4.16
CA TYR A 14 -10.23 -2.52 3.33
C TYR A 14 -11.36 -1.63 3.79
N LEU A 15 -12.29 -1.39 2.86
CA LEU A 15 -13.55 -0.69 3.08
C LEU A 15 -14.71 -1.69 3.14
N LEU A 16 -15.65 -1.46 4.07
CA LEU A 16 -16.91 -2.18 4.17
C LEU A 16 -17.99 -1.39 3.43
N VAL A 17 -18.63 -2.00 2.45
CA VAL A 17 -19.65 -1.36 1.62
C VAL A 17 -20.96 -2.13 1.61
N GLN A 18 -22.08 -1.41 1.35
CA GLN A 18 -23.40 -1.99 1.08
C GLN A 18 -23.40 -2.61 -0.32
N PRO A 19 -23.72 -3.90 -0.48
CA PRO A 19 -23.69 -4.56 -1.79
C PRO A 19 -24.62 -3.92 -2.84
N GLU A 20 -25.79 -3.42 -2.42
CA GLU A 20 -26.84 -2.89 -3.30
C GLU A 20 -26.56 -1.46 -3.76
N THR A 21 -26.07 -0.60 -2.87
CA THR A 21 -25.91 0.83 -3.15
C THR A 21 -24.47 1.24 -3.39
N GLY A 22 -23.51 0.42 -2.91
CA GLY A 22 -22.10 0.74 -2.91
C GLY A 22 -21.68 1.76 -1.85
N ASP A 23 -22.60 2.22 -0.98
CA ASP A 23 -22.29 3.14 0.11
C ASP A 23 -21.42 2.47 1.18
N LEU A 24 -20.65 3.28 1.92
CA LEU A 24 -19.91 2.78 3.09
C LEU A 24 -20.86 2.35 4.23
N VAL A 25 -20.53 1.24 4.88
CA VAL A 25 -21.14 0.85 6.15
C VAL A 25 -20.47 1.63 7.28
N SER A 26 -21.01 2.81 7.60
CA SER A 26 -20.40 3.75 8.56
C SER A 26 -20.39 3.27 10.01
N ASP A 27 -21.26 2.31 10.37
CA ASP A 27 -21.39 1.76 11.72
C ASP A 27 -21.73 0.26 11.65
N PRO A 28 -20.76 -0.60 11.28
CA PRO A 28 -20.97 -2.04 11.23
C PRO A 28 -21.30 -2.59 12.61
N SER A 29 -22.09 -3.68 12.67
CA SER A 29 -22.40 -4.34 13.94
C SER A 29 -21.12 -4.68 14.71
N PRO A 30 -21.05 -4.45 16.02
CA PRO A 30 -19.93 -4.90 16.86
C PRO A 30 -19.66 -6.40 16.77
N ASP A 31 -20.68 -7.21 16.51
CA ASP A 31 -20.56 -8.65 16.34
C ASP A 31 -19.72 -9.03 15.12
N PHE A 32 -19.70 -8.20 14.06
CA PHE A 32 -18.85 -8.42 12.90
C PHE A 32 -17.36 -8.46 13.29
N MET A 33 -16.89 -7.43 13.99
CA MET A 33 -15.50 -7.38 14.44
C MET A 33 -15.18 -8.43 15.49
N ALA A 34 -16.15 -8.78 16.36
CA ALA A 34 -15.98 -9.87 17.31
C ALA A 34 -15.79 -11.21 16.61
N GLU A 35 -16.62 -11.53 15.59
CA GLU A 35 -16.47 -12.75 14.80
C GLU A 35 -15.18 -12.75 13.96
N CYS A 36 -14.78 -11.61 13.40
CA CYS A 36 -13.49 -11.50 12.71
C CYS A 36 -12.33 -11.84 13.64
N LYS A 37 -12.34 -11.32 14.87
CA LYS A 37 -11.32 -11.62 15.89
C LYS A 37 -11.34 -13.07 16.36
N ASP A 38 -12.52 -13.67 16.50
CA ASP A 38 -12.65 -15.08 16.84
C ASP A 38 -12.01 -15.99 15.78
N ARG A 39 -12.20 -15.65 14.49
CA ARG A 39 -11.68 -16.43 13.36
C ARG A 39 -10.20 -16.17 13.03
N LEU A 40 -9.77 -14.91 13.13
CA LEU A 40 -8.47 -14.44 12.64
C LEU A 40 -7.49 -14.05 13.76
N GLY A 41 -7.96 -13.94 15.00
CA GLY A 41 -7.16 -13.53 16.16
C GLY A 41 -6.58 -12.14 15.99
N GLU A 42 -5.31 -12.00 16.33
CA GLU A 42 -4.54 -10.76 16.21
C GLU A 42 -4.21 -10.34 14.75
N ARG A 43 -4.70 -11.10 13.75
CA ARG A 43 -4.46 -10.84 12.33
C ARG A 43 -5.47 -9.87 11.73
N VAL A 44 -6.48 -9.47 12.49
CA VAL A 44 -7.46 -8.47 12.10
C VAL A 44 -7.55 -7.39 13.16
N THR A 45 -7.51 -6.14 12.72
CA THR A 45 -7.61 -4.97 13.59
C THR A 45 -8.61 -3.96 13.03
N PRO A 46 -9.36 -3.24 13.90
CA PRO A 46 -10.13 -2.10 13.47
C PRO A 46 -9.19 -0.94 13.10
N GLU A 47 -9.63 -0.11 12.16
CA GLU A 47 -8.97 1.13 11.79
C GLU A 47 -9.60 2.35 12.47
N PHE A 48 -9.06 3.57 12.16
CA PHE A 48 -9.56 4.83 12.70
C PHE A 48 -11.04 5.04 12.40
N LEU A 49 -11.50 4.72 11.19
CA LEU A 49 -12.91 4.76 10.83
C LEU A 49 -13.53 3.37 10.93
N LYS A 50 -14.73 3.27 11.52
CA LYS A 50 -15.46 1.99 11.71
C LYS A 50 -15.74 1.23 10.40
N CYS A 51 -15.81 1.95 9.28
CA CYS A 51 -16.01 1.36 7.95
C CYS A 51 -14.73 0.76 7.35
N GLN A 52 -13.61 0.80 8.08
CA GLN A 52 -12.33 0.26 7.66
C GLN A 52 -11.89 -0.91 8.53
N VAL A 53 -11.24 -1.89 7.92
CA VAL A 53 -10.68 -3.06 8.61
C VAL A 53 -9.32 -3.38 8.03
N GLU A 54 -8.35 -3.70 8.89
CA GLU A 54 -7.00 -4.09 8.51
C GLU A 54 -6.78 -5.57 8.79
N ILE A 55 -6.07 -6.25 7.89
CA ILE A 55 -5.53 -7.58 8.13
C ILE A 55 -4.01 -7.59 7.99
N GLY A 56 -3.34 -8.46 8.75
CA GLY A 56 -1.90 -8.65 8.68
C GLY A 56 -1.52 -10.12 8.63
N THR A 57 -0.63 -10.49 7.69
CA THR A 57 -0.11 -11.87 7.65
C THR A 57 0.78 -12.16 8.87
N PRO A 58 0.99 -13.43 9.24
CA PRO A 58 2.13 -13.78 10.07
C PRO A 58 3.44 -13.46 9.35
N VAL A 59 4.57 -13.60 10.06
CA VAL A 59 5.88 -13.55 9.42
C VAL A 59 5.99 -14.71 8.45
N CYS A 60 6.20 -14.41 7.17
CA CYS A 60 6.31 -15.37 6.08
C CYS A 60 7.77 -15.50 5.64
N ALA A 61 8.25 -16.70 5.43
CA ALA A 61 9.61 -16.94 4.96
C ALA A 61 9.78 -16.55 3.48
N ASN A 62 8.71 -16.57 2.68
CA ASN A 62 8.71 -16.32 1.24
C ASN A 62 7.33 -15.88 0.73
N ILE A 63 7.26 -15.53 -0.56
CA ILE A 63 6.02 -15.10 -1.22
C ILE A 63 4.96 -16.22 -1.27
N ALA A 64 5.33 -17.48 -1.36
CA ALA A 64 4.37 -18.59 -1.39
C ALA A 64 3.63 -18.73 -0.05
N GLU A 65 4.33 -18.57 1.08
CA GLU A 65 3.68 -18.50 2.38
C GLU A 65 2.81 -17.25 2.52
N ALA A 66 3.30 -16.09 2.08
CA ALA A 66 2.52 -14.85 2.09
C ALA A 66 1.23 -15.00 1.27
N ARG A 67 1.28 -15.63 0.09
CA ARG A 67 0.12 -15.98 -0.74
C ARG A 67 -0.89 -16.81 0.04
N THR A 68 -0.43 -17.88 0.68
CA THR A 68 -1.29 -18.78 1.44
C THR A 68 -2.03 -18.05 2.55
N HIS A 69 -1.31 -17.27 3.33
CA HIS A 69 -1.89 -16.52 4.45
C HIS A 69 -2.82 -15.39 3.98
N LEU A 70 -2.40 -14.60 3.01
CA LEU A 70 -3.20 -13.47 2.52
C LEU A 70 -4.50 -13.97 1.85
N THR A 71 -4.44 -15.07 1.08
CA THR A 71 -5.62 -15.74 0.52
C THR A 71 -6.61 -16.15 1.61
N ALA A 72 -6.11 -16.81 2.67
CA ALA A 72 -6.96 -17.25 3.77
C ALA A 72 -7.58 -16.07 4.53
N LEU A 73 -6.81 -15.02 4.79
CA LEU A 73 -7.26 -13.82 5.49
C LEU A 73 -8.34 -13.07 4.69
N ARG A 74 -8.06 -12.76 3.40
CA ARG A 74 -9.05 -12.10 2.52
C ARG A 74 -10.33 -12.93 2.40
N SER A 75 -10.22 -14.23 2.12
CA SER A 75 -11.39 -15.12 1.98
C SER A 75 -12.23 -15.19 3.25
N THR A 76 -11.59 -15.23 4.42
CA THR A 76 -12.31 -15.27 5.70
C THR A 76 -13.01 -13.94 5.98
N LEU A 77 -12.34 -12.82 5.71
CA LEU A 77 -12.91 -11.49 5.92
C LEU A 77 -14.09 -11.23 4.98
N ILE A 78 -14.00 -11.61 3.70
CA ILE A 78 -15.10 -11.51 2.72
C ILE A 78 -16.31 -12.30 3.21
N ARG A 79 -16.15 -13.58 3.53
CA ARG A 79 -17.26 -14.43 4.02
C ARG A 79 -17.88 -13.91 5.30
N THR A 80 -17.07 -13.35 6.20
CA THR A 80 -17.60 -12.76 7.42
C THR A 80 -18.39 -11.50 7.11
N ALA A 81 -17.92 -10.62 6.22
CA ALA A 81 -18.65 -9.42 5.80
C ALA A 81 -20.00 -9.79 5.14
N GLU A 82 -20.01 -10.75 4.22
CA GLU A 82 -21.21 -11.24 3.54
C GLU A 82 -22.27 -11.75 4.53
N LYS A 83 -21.86 -12.47 5.59
CA LYS A 83 -22.78 -12.95 6.65
C LYS A 83 -23.51 -11.80 7.36
N TYR A 84 -22.88 -10.63 7.43
CA TYR A 84 -23.47 -9.42 8.03
C TYR A 84 -24.09 -8.48 6.98
N GLY A 85 -24.33 -8.94 5.75
CA GLY A 85 -24.95 -8.17 4.68
C GLY A 85 -24.05 -7.05 4.13
N MET A 86 -22.73 -7.21 4.24
CA MET A 86 -21.74 -6.26 3.76
C MET A 86 -20.83 -6.89 2.68
N ALA A 87 -20.25 -6.06 1.84
CA ALA A 87 -19.20 -6.49 0.93
C ALA A 87 -17.85 -5.84 1.30
N LEU A 88 -16.75 -6.56 1.02
CA LEU A 88 -15.39 -6.08 1.22
C LEU A 88 -14.87 -5.45 -0.06
N MET A 89 -14.24 -4.28 0.04
CA MET A 89 -13.68 -3.56 -1.09
C MET A 89 -12.22 -3.16 -0.83
N ALA A 90 -11.31 -3.66 -1.65
CA ALA A 90 -9.90 -3.28 -1.67
C ALA A 90 -9.68 -2.14 -2.67
N ALA A 91 -9.73 -0.90 -2.19
CA ALA A 91 -9.38 0.30 -2.92
C ALA A 91 -8.88 1.37 -1.95
N SER A 92 -7.91 2.16 -2.37
CA SER A 92 -7.28 3.12 -1.45
C SER A 92 -8.12 4.37 -1.18
N THR A 93 -9.15 4.61 -1.97
CA THR A 93 -10.21 5.60 -1.68
C THR A 93 -11.56 5.04 -2.10
N HIS A 94 -12.61 5.40 -1.36
CA HIS A 94 -13.96 5.14 -1.84
C HIS A 94 -14.33 6.14 -2.94
N PRO A 95 -14.90 5.71 -4.08
CA PRO A 95 -15.14 6.61 -5.22
C PRO A 95 -15.98 7.84 -4.91
N PHE A 96 -17.03 7.72 -4.13
CA PHE A 96 -17.97 8.83 -3.89
C PHE A 96 -18.30 9.13 -2.42
N ALA A 97 -17.88 8.29 -1.47
CA ALA A 97 -18.25 8.47 -0.07
C ALA A 97 -17.75 9.79 0.55
N ASN A 98 -18.54 10.31 1.47
CA ASN A 98 -18.18 11.50 2.25
C ASN A 98 -17.54 11.07 3.59
N TRP A 99 -16.27 11.42 3.77
CA TRP A 99 -15.54 11.15 5.01
C TRP A 99 -16.19 11.80 6.24
N GLY A 100 -16.84 12.97 6.09
CA GLY A 100 -17.50 13.68 7.19
C GLY A 100 -18.73 12.98 7.74
N ALA A 101 -19.28 11.97 7.04
CA ALA A 101 -20.40 11.16 7.49
C ALA A 101 -19.97 9.86 8.20
N GLN A 102 -18.66 9.59 8.28
CA GLN A 102 -18.15 8.34 8.84
C GLN A 102 -17.94 8.45 10.35
N LYS A 103 -18.16 7.36 11.06
CA LYS A 103 -17.93 7.25 12.51
C LYS A 103 -16.50 6.77 12.77
N HIS A 104 -15.84 7.36 13.76
CA HIS A 104 -14.54 6.87 14.22
C HIS A 104 -14.69 5.72 15.23
N THR A 105 -13.67 4.90 15.29
CA THR A 105 -13.56 3.80 16.25
C THR A 105 -13.28 4.38 17.64
N GLU A 106 -14.02 3.93 18.64
CA GLU A 106 -13.86 4.36 20.03
C GLU A 106 -12.56 3.79 20.63
N GLY A 107 -11.86 4.61 21.42
CA GLY A 107 -10.66 4.18 22.15
C GLY A 107 -9.62 5.27 22.31
N ALA A 108 -8.89 5.23 23.42
CA ALA A 108 -7.94 6.28 23.81
C ALA A 108 -6.90 6.64 22.73
N ARG A 109 -6.44 5.67 21.94
CA ARG A 109 -5.52 5.87 20.80
C ARG A 109 -6.16 6.74 19.71
N TYR A 110 -7.41 6.47 19.36
CA TYR A 110 -8.13 7.16 18.29
C TYR A 110 -8.60 8.54 18.73
N ASP A 111 -9.01 8.68 19.99
CA ASP A 111 -9.41 9.95 20.61
C ASP A 111 -8.20 10.91 20.69
N SER A 112 -7.00 10.40 21.04
CA SER A 112 -5.77 11.18 21.00
C SER A 112 -5.45 11.65 19.57
N LEU A 113 -5.55 10.77 18.58
CA LEU A 113 -5.31 11.15 17.19
C LEU A 113 -6.28 12.21 16.69
N ASP A 114 -7.57 12.13 17.06
CA ASP A 114 -8.57 13.15 16.69
C ASP A 114 -8.24 14.50 17.34
N THR A 115 -7.78 14.49 18.60
CA THR A 115 -7.38 15.69 19.33
C THR A 115 -6.13 16.34 18.73
N ASP A 116 -5.09 15.53 18.46
CA ASP A 116 -3.77 16.02 18.03
C ASP A 116 -3.75 16.47 16.58
N MET A 117 -4.48 15.74 15.68
CA MET A 117 -4.45 15.96 14.23
C MET A 117 -5.69 16.69 13.70
N GLY A 118 -6.76 16.78 14.49
CA GLY A 118 -7.98 17.52 14.15
C GLY A 118 -8.58 17.12 12.81
N GLY A 119 -8.89 18.09 11.95
CA GLY A 119 -9.50 17.83 10.64
C GLY A 119 -8.66 17.03 9.66
N ALA A 120 -7.36 16.88 9.88
CA ALA A 120 -6.50 16.08 9.01
C ALA A 120 -6.79 14.58 9.16
N ILE A 121 -6.89 14.08 10.40
CA ILE A 121 -7.15 12.64 10.65
C ILE A 121 -8.56 12.24 10.19
N ARG A 122 -9.55 13.13 10.30
CA ARG A 122 -10.93 12.85 9.86
C ARG A 122 -11.05 12.63 8.36
N ARG A 123 -10.09 13.13 7.57
CA ARG A 123 -10.01 12.89 6.13
C ARG A 123 -9.37 11.56 5.76
N MET A 124 -8.86 10.79 6.74
CA MET A 124 -8.15 9.52 6.51
C MET A 124 -9.12 8.37 6.15
N LEU A 125 -10.15 8.66 5.32
CA LEU A 125 -10.94 7.64 4.63
C LEU A 125 -10.13 7.10 3.44
N ILE A 126 -8.99 6.53 3.76
CA ILE A 126 -8.03 6.00 2.79
C ILE A 126 -7.48 4.67 3.28
N CYS A 127 -7.15 3.79 2.37
CA CYS A 127 -6.61 2.46 2.65
C CYS A 127 -5.26 2.27 1.96
N GLY A 128 -4.33 1.61 2.63
CA GLY A 128 -3.01 1.29 2.12
C GLY A 128 -2.72 -0.21 2.11
N MET A 129 -1.60 -0.55 1.52
CA MET A 129 -0.94 -1.83 1.68
C MET A 129 0.47 -1.57 2.19
N HIS A 130 0.85 -2.22 3.30
CA HIS A 130 2.18 -2.13 3.84
C HIS A 130 2.91 -3.46 3.69
N VAL A 131 4.20 -3.40 3.33
CA VAL A 131 5.03 -4.60 3.20
C VAL A 131 6.26 -4.45 4.08
N HIS A 132 6.38 -5.33 5.06
CA HIS A 132 7.53 -5.45 5.94
C HIS A 132 8.53 -6.46 5.38
N ALA A 133 9.82 -6.09 5.40
CA ALA A 133 10.92 -7.01 5.11
C ALA A 133 11.85 -7.11 6.31
N GLY A 134 12.12 -8.35 6.78
CA GLY A 134 12.98 -8.63 7.92
C GLY A 134 14.45 -8.30 7.65
N ILE A 135 15.01 -7.38 8.42
CA ILE A 135 16.41 -6.94 8.35
C ILE A 135 16.89 -6.68 9.77
N GLU A 136 17.57 -7.64 10.36
CA GLU A 136 18.00 -7.58 11.77
C GLU A 136 18.98 -6.44 12.05
N ASN A 137 19.95 -6.23 11.14
CA ASN A 137 20.98 -5.22 11.34
C ASN A 137 20.43 -3.82 11.05
N GLU A 138 20.50 -2.94 12.03
CA GLU A 138 19.96 -1.60 12.00
C GLU A 138 20.61 -0.69 10.97
N ASP A 139 21.95 -0.71 10.86
CA ASP A 139 22.67 0.07 9.85
C ASP A 139 22.37 -0.44 8.43
N HIS A 140 22.12 -1.75 8.26
CA HIS A 140 21.64 -2.28 7.00
C HIS A 140 20.25 -1.76 6.64
N ARG A 141 19.34 -1.64 7.63
CA ARG A 141 18.00 -1.06 7.40
C ARG A 141 18.12 0.35 6.86
N ILE A 142 18.98 1.19 7.44
CA ILE A 142 19.18 2.57 7.00
C ILE A 142 19.83 2.63 5.62
N ASP A 143 20.87 1.83 5.37
CA ASP A 143 21.53 1.80 4.05
C ASP A 143 20.58 1.34 2.94
N LEU A 144 19.80 0.27 3.18
CA LEU A 144 18.80 -0.23 2.25
C LEU A 144 17.65 0.77 2.06
N MET A 145 17.18 1.42 3.14
CA MET A 145 16.18 2.49 3.05
C MET A 145 16.66 3.62 2.13
N ASN A 146 17.88 4.10 2.31
CA ASN A 146 18.45 5.17 1.48
C ASN A 146 18.46 4.84 0.00
N GLN A 147 18.79 3.61 -0.37
CA GLN A 147 18.86 3.15 -1.76
C GLN A 147 17.47 2.84 -2.32
N MET A 148 16.57 2.24 -1.50
CA MET A 148 15.20 1.89 -1.89
C MET A 148 14.33 3.10 -2.26
N ARG A 149 14.64 4.28 -1.74
CA ARG A 149 13.94 5.54 -2.07
C ARG A 149 13.78 5.76 -3.58
N TYR A 150 14.76 5.32 -4.38
CA TYR A 150 14.69 5.39 -5.84
C TYR A 150 13.56 4.56 -6.43
N PHE A 151 13.28 3.40 -5.85
CA PHE A 151 12.32 2.42 -6.39
C PHE A 151 10.88 2.64 -5.89
N LEU A 152 10.68 3.41 -4.82
CA LEU A 152 9.36 3.64 -4.24
C LEU A 152 8.33 4.17 -5.25
N PRO A 153 8.64 5.15 -6.12
CA PRO A 153 7.71 5.60 -7.15
C PRO A 153 7.32 4.53 -8.16
N HIS A 154 8.18 3.55 -8.44
CA HIS A 154 7.88 2.45 -9.37
C HIS A 154 6.84 1.50 -8.75
N LEU A 155 6.99 1.15 -7.46
CA LEU A 155 6.05 0.32 -6.73
C LEU A 155 4.70 1.02 -6.54
N LEU A 156 4.72 2.32 -6.24
CA LEU A 156 3.50 3.14 -6.21
C LEU A 156 2.75 3.10 -7.55
N ALA A 157 3.45 3.32 -8.66
CA ALA A 157 2.81 3.37 -9.98
C ALA A 157 2.10 2.06 -10.33
N LEU A 158 2.67 0.90 -9.96
CA LEU A 158 2.08 -0.43 -10.17
C LEU A 158 0.88 -0.71 -9.26
N SER A 159 0.79 -0.09 -8.07
CA SER A 159 -0.25 -0.37 -7.07
C SER A 159 -1.46 0.55 -7.13
N THR A 160 -1.46 1.59 -7.96
CA THR A 160 -2.48 2.66 -7.92
C THR A 160 -3.92 2.14 -7.97
N SER A 161 -4.76 2.57 -6.99
CA SER A 161 -6.17 2.16 -6.85
C SER A 161 -7.10 3.28 -6.37
N SER A 162 -6.69 4.56 -6.44
CA SER A 162 -7.45 5.67 -5.86
C SER A 162 -7.61 6.87 -6.80
N PRO A 163 -8.29 6.71 -7.97
CA PRO A 163 -8.46 7.80 -8.93
C PRO A 163 -9.58 8.77 -8.56
N PHE A 164 -10.54 8.34 -7.74
CA PHE A 164 -11.71 9.09 -7.36
C PHE A 164 -11.69 9.52 -5.90
N TRP A 165 -12.30 10.67 -5.59
CA TRP A 165 -12.50 11.16 -4.24
C TRP A 165 -13.76 12.00 -4.15
N ARG A 166 -14.70 11.61 -3.26
CA ARG A 166 -15.96 12.32 -3.01
C ARG A 166 -16.79 12.60 -4.27
N GLY A 167 -16.89 11.63 -5.17
CA GLY A 167 -17.64 11.77 -6.41
C GLY A 167 -16.93 12.56 -7.49
N HIS A 168 -15.61 12.75 -7.40
CA HIS A 168 -14.84 13.48 -8.41
C HIS A 168 -13.67 12.66 -8.95
N ASP A 169 -13.46 12.71 -10.27
CA ASP A 169 -12.20 12.29 -10.87
C ASP A 169 -11.10 13.29 -10.49
N MET A 170 -10.20 12.86 -9.63
CA MET A 170 -9.09 13.67 -9.15
C MET A 170 -8.03 13.92 -10.21
N ARG A 171 -8.19 13.34 -11.38
CA ARG A 171 -7.19 13.35 -12.44
C ARG A 171 -5.84 12.76 -12.00
N MET A 172 -5.86 11.92 -10.98
CA MET A 172 -4.72 11.19 -10.43
C MET A 172 -5.01 9.69 -10.46
N LYS A 173 -3.96 8.87 -10.40
CA LYS A 173 -4.09 7.41 -10.25
C LYS A 173 -3.99 7.00 -8.78
N CYS A 174 -3.30 7.81 -7.97
CA CYS A 174 -3.24 7.68 -6.52
C CYS A 174 -3.59 9.02 -5.86
N SER A 175 -4.84 9.19 -5.44
CA SER A 175 -5.29 10.34 -4.63
C SER A 175 -5.01 10.14 -3.14
N ARG A 176 -4.86 8.88 -2.68
CA ARG A 176 -4.56 8.52 -1.30
C ARG A 176 -3.40 9.33 -0.73
N LEU A 177 -2.27 9.37 -1.42
CA LEU A 177 -1.09 10.07 -0.93
C LEU A 177 -1.28 11.58 -0.87
N SER A 178 -2.06 12.18 -1.77
CA SER A 178 -2.38 13.61 -1.69
C SER A 178 -3.17 13.96 -0.43
N ILE A 179 -3.99 13.03 0.07
CA ILE A 179 -4.74 13.18 1.31
C ILE A 179 -3.80 12.93 2.50
N PHE A 180 -3.02 11.85 2.43
CA PHE A 180 -2.09 11.42 3.48
C PHE A 180 -0.99 12.45 3.74
N ASP A 181 -0.49 13.13 2.70
CA ASP A 181 0.55 14.15 2.80
C ASP A 181 0.09 15.43 3.56
N SER A 182 -1.20 15.54 3.91
CA SER A 182 -1.68 16.57 4.86
C SER A 182 -1.25 16.31 6.30
N MET A 183 -0.82 15.08 6.62
CA MET A 183 -0.27 14.72 7.92
C MET A 183 1.23 15.08 8.02
N PRO A 184 1.73 15.39 9.22
CA PRO A 184 3.15 15.66 9.40
C PRO A 184 4.01 14.40 9.18
N ARG A 185 5.28 14.59 8.87
CA ARG A 185 6.28 13.51 8.75
C ARG A 185 5.90 12.42 7.72
N THR A 186 5.30 12.83 6.59
CA THR A 186 4.94 12.01 5.43
C THR A 186 5.93 12.17 4.27
N GLY A 187 5.74 11.45 3.18
CA GLY A 187 6.53 11.52 1.95
C GLY A 187 7.79 10.66 1.99
N ILE A 188 8.68 10.88 1.02
CA ILE A 188 9.93 10.12 0.90
C ILE A 188 10.81 10.36 2.13
N PRO A 189 11.34 9.28 2.77
CA PRO A 189 12.19 9.43 3.95
C PRO A 189 13.43 10.27 3.67
N ASP A 190 13.90 10.98 4.67
CA ASP A 190 15.18 11.65 4.62
C ASP A 190 16.33 10.64 4.56
N ARG A 191 17.50 11.10 4.14
CA ARG A 191 18.72 10.30 4.12
C ARG A 191 19.41 10.37 5.48
N TYR A 192 19.84 9.22 5.99
CA TYR A 192 20.66 9.10 7.20
C TYR A 192 21.92 8.29 6.91
N GLU A 193 23.03 8.65 7.51
CA GLU A 193 24.31 7.94 7.30
C GLU A 193 24.40 6.67 8.16
N SER A 194 23.66 6.59 9.28
CA SER A 194 23.66 5.47 10.20
C SER A 194 22.35 5.36 10.99
N TRP A 195 22.14 4.19 11.61
CA TRP A 195 21.09 4.02 12.60
C TRP A 195 21.18 5.01 13.74
N SER A 196 22.39 5.25 14.25
CA SER A 196 22.61 6.20 15.34
C SER A 196 22.21 7.64 14.99
N GLU A 197 22.37 8.06 13.74
CA GLU A 197 21.89 9.37 13.29
C GLU A 197 20.36 9.43 13.24
N TYR A 198 19.74 8.40 12.68
CA TYR A 198 18.28 8.26 12.63
C TYR A 198 17.68 8.25 14.04
N SER A 199 18.21 7.42 14.97
CA SER A 199 17.72 7.31 16.33
C SER A 199 17.80 8.63 17.08
N ARG A 200 18.92 9.36 16.96
CA ARG A 200 19.04 10.69 17.58
C ARG A 200 18.03 11.69 17.03
N ALA A 201 17.68 11.63 15.74
CA ALA A 201 16.65 12.50 15.17
C ALA A 201 15.26 12.16 15.74
N VAL A 202 14.95 10.87 15.87
CA VAL A 202 13.71 10.37 16.49
C VAL A 202 13.63 10.76 17.96
N GLU A 203 14.70 10.49 18.74
CA GLU A 203 14.78 10.82 20.16
C GLU A 203 14.55 12.31 20.45
N ARG A 204 15.11 13.20 19.63
CA ARG A 204 14.88 14.65 19.77
C ARG A 204 13.40 15.04 19.65
N LEU A 205 12.64 14.37 18.76
CA LEU A 205 11.22 14.65 18.63
C LEU A 205 10.41 14.07 19.80
N ILE A 206 10.84 12.93 20.35
CA ILE A 206 10.25 12.33 21.56
C ILE A 206 10.54 13.23 22.77
N ASP A 207 11.79 13.64 22.97
CA ASP A 207 12.21 14.51 24.09
C ASP A 207 11.51 15.87 24.03
N ALA A 208 11.21 16.38 22.86
CA ALA A 208 10.43 17.60 22.66
C ALA A 208 8.91 17.39 22.87
N GLY A 209 8.44 16.19 23.15
CA GLY A 209 7.03 15.87 23.37
C GLY A 209 6.17 15.92 22.10
N ILE A 210 6.80 15.83 20.91
CA ILE A 210 6.08 15.92 19.62
C ILE A 210 5.46 14.57 19.21
N MET A 211 6.06 13.47 19.67
CA MET A 211 5.57 12.12 19.41
C MET A 211 6.03 11.16 20.51
N GLU A 212 5.28 10.08 20.71
CA GLU A 212 5.60 9.07 21.73
C GLU A 212 6.70 8.11 21.26
N ASP A 213 6.70 7.76 19.98
CA ASP A 213 7.66 6.86 19.35
C ASP A 213 7.72 7.04 17.83
N SER A 214 8.58 6.28 17.14
CA SER A 214 8.75 6.35 15.69
C SER A 214 7.55 5.82 14.88
N SER A 215 6.51 5.26 15.51
CA SER A 215 5.26 4.89 14.82
C SER A 215 4.50 6.10 14.28
N LYS A 216 4.79 7.30 14.81
CA LYS A 216 4.24 8.59 14.35
C LYS A 216 5.03 9.21 13.18
N ILE A 217 5.99 8.49 12.61
CA ILE A 217 6.68 8.85 11.38
C ILE A 217 5.97 8.09 10.24
N TRP A 218 5.28 8.83 9.37
CA TRP A 218 4.45 8.27 8.31
C TRP A 218 5.09 8.37 6.92
N TRP A 219 6.42 8.24 6.85
CA TRP A 219 7.13 8.19 5.58
C TRP A 219 6.65 7.06 4.67
N ASP A 220 6.88 7.22 3.37
CA ASP A 220 6.62 6.23 2.32
C ASP A 220 7.33 4.89 2.55
N MET A 221 8.40 4.92 3.34
CA MET A 221 9.14 3.78 3.87
C MET A 221 9.82 4.17 5.18
N ARG A 222 9.80 3.28 6.17
CA ARG A 222 10.44 3.54 7.47
C ARG A 222 11.00 2.27 8.11
N PRO A 223 12.00 2.37 8.99
CA PRO A 223 12.26 1.32 9.96
C PRO A 223 11.03 1.17 10.86
N SER A 224 10.56 -0.06 11.07
CA SER A 224 9.41 -0.30 11.96
C SER A 224 9.77 0.02 13.41
N ALA A 225 8.84 0.63 14.15
CA ALA A 225 8.97 0.92 15.57
C ALA A 225 8.94 -0.35 16.45
N ARG A 226 8.30 -1.42 15.94
CA ARG A 226 8.02 -2.64 16.73
C ARG A 226 8.84 -3.85 16.31
N PHE A 227 9.20 -3.94 15.03
CA PHE A 227 9.80 -5.13 14.46
C PHE A 227 11.15 -4.80 13.81
N PRO A 228 12.09 -5.76 13.72
CA PRO A 228 13.36 -5.56 13.03
C PRO A 228 13.16 -5.61 11.50
N THR A 229 12.27 -4.76 10.99
CA THR A 229 11.90 -4.71 9.58
C THR A 229 12.07 -3.32 9.00
N LEU A 230 12.24 -3.27 7.67
CA LEU A 230 11.99 -2.09 6.86
C LEU A 230 10.58 -2.21 6.28
N GLU A 231 9.75 -1.20 6.52
CA GLU A 231 8.33 -1.17 6.19
C GLU A 231 8.09 -0.22 5.01
N MET A 232 7.62 -0.75 3.89
CA MET A 232 7.15 0.04 2.75
C MET A 232 5.67 0.38 2.94
N ARG A 233 5.31 1.66 2.81
CA ARG A 233 3.97 2.21 3.08
C ARG A 233 3.38 3.01 1.91
N ILE A 234 4.18 3.29 0.89
CA ILE A 234 3.80 4.17 -0.23
C ILE A 234 2.66 3.61 -1.06
N THR A 235 2.49 2.28 -1.11
CA THR A 235 1.59 1.60 -2.04
C THR A 235 0.13 1.75 -1.67
N ASP A 236 -0.72 2.03 -2.67
CA ASP A 236 -2.15 1.83 -2.54
C ASP A 236 -2.45 0.36 -2.26
N VAL A 237 -3.56 0.04 -1.58
CA VAL A 237 -4.02 -1.34 -1.47
C VAL A 237 -4.38 -1.86 -2.86
N CYS A 238 -3.82 -3.01 -3.21
CA CYS A 238 -4.11 -3.65 -4.49
C CYS A 238 -5.46 -4.35 -4.45
N THR A 239 -6.34 -4.02 -5.40
CA THR A 239 -7.68 -4.63 -5.47
C THR A 239 -7.56 -6.15 -5.66
N ARG A 240 -6.71 -6.59 -6.60
CA ARG A 240 -6.46 -8.01 -6.85
C ARG A 240 -5.32 -8.56 -6.02
N LEU A 241 -5.48 -9.78 -5.51
CA LEU A 241 -4.48 -10.47 -4.69
C LEU A 241 -3.14 -10.65 -5.44
N GLU A 242 -3.19 -11.03 -6.71
CA GLU A 242 -1.98 -11.24 -7.51
C GLU A 242 -1.17 -9.95 -7.70
N ASP A 243 -1.84 -8.80 -7.78
CA ASP A 243 -1.17 -7.51 -7.87
C ASP A 243 -0.44 -7.19 -6.55
N ALA A 244 -1.05 -7.49 -5.39
CA ALA A 244 -0.43 -7.32 -4.08
C ALA A 244 0.83 -8.18 -3.91
N LEU A 245 0.74 -9.46 -4.30
CA LEU A 245 1.88 -10.39 -4.26
C LEU A 245 2.99 -9.97 -5.21
N CYS A 246 2.66 -9.44 -6.38
CA CYS A 246 3.62 -8.86 -7.31
C CYS A 246 4.42 -7.72 -6.66
N ILE A 247 3.74 -6.77 -6.01
CA ILE A 247 4.39 -5.65 -5.32
C ILE A 247 5.30 -6.14 -4.19
N ALA A 248 4.84 -7.09 -3.38
CA ALA A 248 5.63 -7.66 -2.30
C ALA A 248 6.88 -8.41 -2.82
N ALA A 249 6.74 -9.16 -3.92
CA ALA A 249 7.84 -9.86 -4.59
C ALA A 249 8.88 -8.90 -5.17
N PHE A 250 8.43 -7.81 -5.81
CA PHE A 250 9.32 -6.74 -6.28
C PHE A 250 10.10 -6.12 -5.12
N TYR A 251 9.39 -5.74 -4.04
CA TYR A 251 10.00 -5.14 -2.87
C TYR A 251 11.09 -6.04 -2.27
N GLN A 252 10.77 -7.31 -2.03
CA GLN A 252 11.71 -8.29 -1.49
C GLN A 252 12.91 -8.50 -2.41
N SER A 253 12.68 -8.63 -3.73
CA SER A 253 13.74 -8.86 -4.72
C SER A 253 14.66 -7.64 -4.87
N LEU A 254 14.10 -6.41 -4.84
CA LEU A 254 14.89 -5.18 -4.84
C LEU A 254 15.77 -5.07 -3.60
N LEU A 255 15.24 -5.34 -2.41
CA LEU A 255 16.05 -5.34 -1.18
C LEU A 255 17.17 -6.39 -1.23
N ARG A 256 16.89 -7.58 -1.76
CA ARG A 256 17.90 -8.62 -1.92
C ARG A 256 18.98 -8.20 -2.93
N MET A 257 18.60 -7.60 -4.06
CA MET A 257 19.52 -7.04 -5.04
C MET A 257 20.46 -6.01 -4.39
N LEU A 258 19.88 -5.06 -3.64
CA LEU A 258 20.66 -4.00 -2.98
C LEU A 258 21.62 -4.59 -1.94
N ALA A 259 21.18 -5.57 -1.15
CA ALA A 259 22.03 -6.27 -0.20
C ALA A 259 23.15 -7.08 -0.91
N ARG A 260 22.85 -7.72 -2.05
CA ARG A 260 23.82 -8.43 -2.89
C ARG A 260 24.86 -7.47 -3.49
N LEU A 261 24.46 -6.30 -3.95
CA LEU A 261 25.39 -5.27 -4.44
C LEU A 261 26.37 -4.86 -3.33
N ARG A 262 25.85 -4.65 -2.11
CA ARG A 262 26.69 -4.31 -0.95
C ARG A 262 27.76 -5.38 -0.66
N LEU A 263 27.44 -6.68 -0.77
CA LEU A 263 28.41 -7.75 -0.62
C LEU A 263 29.54 -7.69 -1.65
N LYS A 264 29.28 -7.11 -2.83
CA LYS A 264 30.26 -6.86 -3.89
C LYS A 264 30.94 -5.50 -3.80
N ASN A 265 30.80 -4.80 -2.65
CA ASN A 265 31.28 -3.43 -2.45
C ASN A 265 30.73 -2.43 -3.47
N MET A 266 29.48 -2.64 -3.91
CA MET A 266 28.72 -1.77 -4.80
C MET A 266 27.48 -1.25 -4.10
N ARG A 267 26.88 -0.19 -4.64
CA ARG A 267 25.61 0.35 -4.12
C ARG A 267 24.81 0.99 -5.24
N TRP A 268 23.48 1.04 -5.06
CA TRP A 268 22.64 1.87 -5.93
C TRP A 268 22.89 3.34 -5.64
N ARG A 269 22.87 4.18 -6.70
CA ARG A 269 23.11 5.61 -6.55
C ARG A 269 21.98 6.26 -5.72
N ILE A 270 22.39 7.10 -4.77
CA ILE A 270 21.45 7.89 -3.95
C ILE A 270 21.24 9.24 -4.64
N TYR A 271 19.98 9.57 -4.88
CA TYR A 271 19.57 10.80 -5.55
C TYR A 271 19.00 11.82 -4.56
N PRO A 272 19.07 13.12 -4.87
CA PRO A 272 18.42 14.17 -4.09
C PRO A 272 16.92 13.95 -3.98
N ARG A 273 16.34 14.30 -2.83
CA ARG A 273 14.90 14.12 -2.54
C ARG A 273 14.02 14.79 -3.62
N MET A 274 14.34 16.01 -4.03
CA MET A 274 13.58 16.73 -5.07
C MET A 274 13.37 15.91 -6.34
N MET A 275 14.38 15.18 -6.81
CA MET A 275 14.28 14.35 -8.03
C MET A 275 13.42 13.10 -7.80
N LEU A 276 13.49 12.53 -6.60
CA LEU A 276 12.67 11.38 -6.21
C LEU A 276 11.19 11.78 -6.07
N GLU A 277 10.94 12.97 -5.55
CA GLU A 277 9.59 13.52 -5.40
C GLU A 277 8.93 13.85 -6.75
N GLU A 278 9.70 14.24 -7.75
CA GLU A 278 9.16 14.38 -9.12
C GLU A 278 8.65 13.04 -9.65
N ASN A 279 9.42 11.94 -9.47
CA ASN A 279 8.93 10.61 -9.85
C ASN A 279 7.77 10.13 -8.97
N ARG A 280 7.76 10.45 -7.67
CA ARG A 280 6.63 10.18 -6.78
C ARG A 280 5.35 10.87 -7.27
N TRP A 281 5.45 12.16 -7.63
CA TRP A 281 4.36 12.91 -8.24
C TRP A 281 3.87 12.28 -9.54
N ARG A 282 4.80 11.90 -10.43
CA ARG A 282 4.47 11.25 -11.71
C ARG A 282 3.76 9.93 -11.51
N ALA A 283 4.19 9.13 -10.53
CA ALA A 283 3.51 7.89 -10.14
C ALA A 283 2.09 8.15 -9.64
N GLN A 284 1.89 9.12 -8.74
CA GLN A 284 0.56 9.52 -8.27
C GLN A 284 -0.33 9.99 -9.42
N ARG A 285 0.20 10.85 -10.29
CA ARG A 285 -0.57 11.52 -11.35
C ARG A 285 -0.91 10.59 -12.49
N TYR A 286 0.04 9.78 -12.93
CA TYR A 286 -0.05 9.02 -14.18
C TYR A 286 -0.05 7.51 -13.99
N GLY A 287 0.37 6.99 -12.83
CA GLY A 287 0.57 5.57 -12.62
C GLY A 287 1.46 4.97 -13.70
N VAL A 288 0.98 3.90 -14.32
CA VAL A 288 1.70 3.17 -15.38
C VAL A 288 1.53 3.76 -16.78
N THR A 289 0.69 4.82 -16.96
CA THR A 289 0.24 5.26 -18.29
C THR A 289 1.16 6.25 -18.99
N LYS A 290 2.15 6.81 -18.29
CA LYS A 290 3.10 7.81 -18.84
C LYS A 290 4.54 7.46 -18.48
N SER A 291 5.46 8.29 -18.94
CA SER A 291 6.89 8.16 -18.66
C SER A 291 7.24 8.54 -17.22
N MET A 292 8.32 7.98 -16.70
CA MET A 292 8.98 8.35 -15.46
C MET A 292 10.45 8.70 -15.75
N ILE A 293 11.08 9.49 -14.91
CA ILE A 293 12.47 9.89 -15.11
C ILE A 293 13.38 8.74 -14.70
N ASP A 294 14.19 8.23 -15.63
CA ASP A 294 15.38 7.46 -15.29
C ASP A 294 16.46 8.46 -14.81
N LEU A 295 16.66 8.52 -13.51
CA LEU A 295 17.61 9.45 -12.91
C LEU A 295 19.06 9.10 -13.19
N GLY A 296 19.35 7.86 -13.59
CA GLY A 296 20.67 7.42 -14.01
C GLY A 296 21.07 7.96 -15.38
N ARG A 297 20.13 7.93 -16.32
CA ARG A 297 20.28 8.44 -17.70
C ARG A 297 19.97 9.93 -17.82
N GLY A 298 19.15 10.48 -16.92
CA GLY A 298 18.65 11.84 -17.00
C GLY A 298 17.54 12.04 -18.06
N GLU A 299 16.81 10.98 -18.38
CA GLU A 299 15.80 10.93 -19.43
C GLU A 299 14.44 10.44 -18.93
N CYS A 300 13.36 10.92 -19.57
CA CYS A 300 12.02 10.37 -19.35
C CYS A 300 11.81 9.14 -20.25
N LEU A 301 11.63 7.97 -19.63
CA LEU A 301 11.38 6.72 -20.33
C LEU A 301 9.94 6.25 -20.10
N PRO A 302 9.32 5.55 -21.07
CA PRO A 302 8.05 4.89 -20.88
C PRO A 302 8.11 3.98 -19.63
N PHE A 303 7.09 4.04 -18.77
CA PHE A 303 7.11 3.28 -17.52
C PHE A 303 7.28 1.78 -17.74
N ALA A 304 6.66 1.22 -18.79
CA ALA A 304 6.82 -0.18 -19.14
C ALA A 304 8.30 -0.57 -19.41
N ALA A 305 9.07 0.32 -20.06
CA ALA A 305 10.49 0.06 -20.32
C ALA A 305 11.31 0.05 -19.01
N LEU A 306 10.99 0.92 -18.06
CA LEU A 306 11.63 0.93 -16.74
C LEU A 306 11.32 -0.34 -15.95
N ILE A 307 10.08 -0.83 -16.00
CA ILE A 307 9.71 -2.08 -15.32
C ILE A 307 10.41 -3.29 -15.94
N GLU A 308 10.53 -3.36 -17.27
CA GLU A 308 11.31 -4.44 -17.93
C GLU A 308 12.79 -4.41 -17.52
N GLU A 309 13.37 -3.23 -17.41
CA GLU A 309 14.74 -3.08 -16.91
C GLU A 309 14.86 -3.54 -15.45
N LEU A 310 13.91 -3.15 -14.58
CA LEU A 310 13.88 -3.60 -13.19
C LEU A 310 13.74 -5.12 -13.08
N ILE A 311 12.83 -5.74 -13.83
CA ILE A 311 12.67 -7.20 -13.89
C ILE A 311 14.00 -7.86 -14.25
N SER A 312 14.74 -7.29 -15.22
CA SER A 312 16.07 -7.80 -15.61
C SER A 312 17.10 -7.67 -14.48
N HIS A 313 17.12 -6.53 -13.77
CA HIS A 313 18.06 -6.28 -12.68
C HIS A 313 17.85 -7.19 -11.46
N ILE A 314 16.59 -7.49 -11.13
CA ILE A 314 16.24 -8.31 -9.96
C ILE A 314 16.05 -9.79 -10.27
N ARG A 315 16.28 -10.21 -11.52
CA ARG A 315 16.00 -11.58 -11.97
C ARG A 315 16.72 -12.64 -11.13
N GLU A 316 18.02 -12.49 -10.92
CA GLU A 316 18.83 -13.38 -10.07
C GLU A 316 18.28 -13.47 -8.64
N ASP A 317 17.80 -12.35 -8.14
CA ASP A 317 17.27 -12.23 -6.79
C ASP A 317 15.88 -12.85 -6.65
N ALA A 318 15.00 -12.66 -7.65
CA ALA A 318 13.69 -13.30 -7.73
C ALA A 318 13.82 -14.84 -7.89
N GLU A 319 14.78 -15.31 -8.67
CA GLU A 319 15.10 -16.75 -8.80
C GLU A 319 15.53 -17.33 -7.45
N ALA A 320 16.40 -16.63 -6.73
CA ALA A 320 16.88 -17.08 -5.42
C ALA A 320 15.80 -17.03 -4.31
N LEU A 321 14.80 -16.16 -4.45
CA LEU A 321 13.64 -16.05 -3.56
C LEU A 321 12.46 -16.94 -3.97
N GLY A 322 12.51 -17.56 -5.16
CA GLY A 322 11.44 -18.40 -5.69
C GLY A 322 10.18 -17.63 -6.09
N CYS A 323 10.30 -16.34 -6.46
CA CYS A 323 9.16 -15.45 -6.75
C CYS A 323 9.18 -14.85 -8.17
N VAL A 324 9.77 -15.56 -9.13
CA VAL A 324 9.91 -15.09 -10.52
C VAL A 324 8.55 -14.82 -11.17
N ASN A 325 7.56 -15.67 -10.93
CA ASN A 325 6.22 -15.54 -11.52
C ASN A 325 5.51 -14.30 -11.00
N GLU A 326 5.60 -14.04 -9.71
CA GLU A 326 5.02 -12.85 -9.07
C GLU A 326 5.69 -11.57 -9.57
N VAL A 327 7.00 -11.55 -9.72
CA VAL A 327 7.72 -10.42 -10.35
C VAL A 327 7.27 -10.22 -11.81
N GLN A 328 7.15 -11.29 -12.59
CA GLN A 328 6.71 -11.21 -13.98
C GLN A 328 5.26 -10.77 -14.13
N HIS A 329 4.42 -10.93 -13.10
CA HIS A 329 3.03 -10.46 -13.09
C HIS A 329 2.90 -8.95 -13.32
N ALA A 330 3.95 -8.16 -13.09
CA ALA A 330 3.99 -6.73 -13.45
C ALA A 330 3.65 -6.48 -14.93
N ARG A 331 3.99 -7.40 -15.83
CA ARG A 331 3.60 -7.32 -17.26
C ARG A 331 2.09 -7.43 -17.43
N THR A 332 1.43 -8.26 -16.63
CA THR A 332 -0.03 -8.36 -16.60
C THR A 332 -0.66 -7.06 -16.11
N ILE A 333 -0.10 -6.46 -15.04
CA ILE A 333 -0.54 -5.15 -14.55
C ILE A 333 -0.39 -4.08 -15.63
N LEU A 334 0.75 -4.04 -16.33
CA LEU A 334 0.98 -3.09 -17.42
C LEU A 334 0.02 -3.26 -18.59
N ALA A 335 -0.26 -4.49 -19.00
CA ALA A 335 -1.15 -4.80 -20.12
C ALA A 335 -2.63 -4.52 -19.80
N ARG A 336 -3.08 -4.89 -18.60
CA ARG A 336 -4.46 -4.75 -18.14
C ARG A 336 -4.76 -3.32 -17.62
N GLY A 337 -3.75 -2.61 -17.16
CA GLY A 337 -3.85 -1.41 -16.33
C GLY A 337 -4.00 -1.73 -14.84
N THR A 338 -3.63 -0.77 -13.99
CA THR A 338 -3.84 -0.82 -12.54
C THR A 338 -5.32 -0.72 -12.19
N SER A 339 -5.69 -0.96 -10.93
CA SER A 339 -7.07 -0.76 -10.47
C SER A 339 -7.58 0.64 -10.81
N ALA A 340 -6.77 1.69 -10.62
CA ALA A 340 -7.15 3.05 -10.99
C ALA A 340 -7.47 3.22 -12.49
N CYS A 341 -6.77 2.50 -13.38
CA CYS A 341 -7.06 2.52 -14.81
C CYS A 341 -8.41 1.88 -15.11
N ARG A 342 -8.70 0.74 -14.49
CA ARG A 342 -9.95 -0.01 -14.68
C ARG A 342 -11.16 0.73 -14.10
N GLN A 343 -11.02 1.33 -12.91
CA GLN A 343 -12.05 2.18 -12.31
C GLN A 343 -12.46 3.31 -13.25
N LEU A 344 -11.48 4.04 -13.80
CA LEU A 344 -11.74 5.14 -14.75
C LEU A 344 -12.38 4.64 -16.05
N ALA A 345 -11.98 3.48 -16.56
CA ALA A 345 -12.59 2.87 -17.74
C ALA A 345 -14.03 2.47 -17.46
N THR A 346 -14.32 1.77 -16.36
CA THR A 346 -15.67 1.36 -15.96
C THR A 346 -16.60 2.54 -15.80
N PHE A 347 -16.16 3.60 -15.12
CA PHE A 347 -16.93 4.83 -14.99
C PHE A 347 -17.25 5.45 -16.36
N GLY A 348 -16.22 5.60 -17.21
CA GLY A 348 -16.38 6.18 -18.53
C GLY A 348 -17.27 5.36 -19.45
N ASP A 349 -17.23 4.04 -19.36
CA ASP A 349 -18.07 3.14 -20.18
C ASP A 349 -19.53 3.13 -19.68
N ALA A 350 -19.78 3.21 -18.37
CA ALA A 350 -21.13 3.36 -17.82
C ALA A 350 -21.78 4.68 -18.30
N VAL A 351 -21.04 5.80 -18.22
CA VAL A 351 -21.53 7.12 -18.70
C VAL A 351 -21.83 7.07 -20.21
N LYS A 352 -20.95 6.47 -21.02
CA LYS A 352 -21.20 6.30 -22.48
C LYS A 352 -22.43 5.44 -22.75
N ALA A 353 -22.73 4.46 -21.88
CA ALA A 353 -23.93 3.61 -22.00
C ALA A 353 -25.22 4.33 -21.54
N GLY A 354 -25.13 5.55 -21.05
CA GLY A 354 -26.26 6.40 -20.65
C GLY A 354 -26.57 6.38 -19.14
N ALA A 355 -25.70 5.76 -18.32
CA ALA A 355 -25.83 5.84 -16.87
C ALA A 355 -25.62 7.27 -16.39
N ASP A 356 -26.35 7.67 -15.34
CA ASP A 356 -26.05 8.90 -14.63
C ASP A 356 -24.77 8.76 -13.76
N GLU A 357 -24.32 9.87 -13.19
CA GLU A 357 -23.07 9.89 -12.42
C GLU A 357 -23.10 8.96 -11.18
N PRO A 358 -24.18 8.92 -10.35
CA PRO A 358 -24.35 7.95 -9.27
C PRO A 358 -24.28 6.50 -9.74
N GLU A 359 -25.00 6.13 -10.80
CA GLU A 359 -25.01 4.78 -11.36
C GLU A 359 -23.63 4.37 -11.88
N ALA A 360 -22.90 5.33 -12.51
CA ALA A 360 -21.54 5.08 -12.97
C ALA A 360 -20.58 4.82 -11.79
N PHE A 361 -20.69 5.53 -10.68
CA PHE A 361 -19.91 5.25 -9.48
C PHE A 361 -20.27 3.92 -8.81
N GLN A 362 -21.56 3.56 -8.77
CA GLN A 362 -21.99 2.24 -8.28
C GLN A 362 -21.37 1.12 -9.12
N SER A 363 -21.28 1.28 -10.44
CA SER A 363 -20.60 0.34 -11.33
C SER A 363 -19.11 0.18 -10.99
N VAL A 364 -18.44 1.26 -10.58
CA VAL A 364 -17.05 1.21 -10.11
C VAL A 364 -16.93 0.44 -8.79
N VAL A 365 -17.81 0.70 -7.82
CA VAL A 365 -17.78 -0.04 -6.54
C VAL A 365 -18.05 -1.53 -6.77
N LYS A 366 -19.00 -1.87 -7.65
CA LYS A 366 -19.27 -3.27 -8.03
C LYS A 366 -18.02 -3.95 -8.61
N LEU A 367 -17.34 -3.30 -9.57
CA LEU A 367 -16.07 -3.80 -10.11
C LEU A 367 -15.05 -4.05 -8.99
N LEU A 368 -14.89 -3.11 -8.07
CA LEU A 368 -13.91 -3.21 -6.98
C LEU A 368 -14.22 -4.37 -6.03
N VAL A 369 -15.48 -4.60 -5.69
CA VAL A 369 -15.91 -5.74 -4.86
C VAL A 369 -15.62 -7.06 -5.60
N GLU A 370 -16.02 -7.16 -6.87
CA GLU A 370 -15.77 -8.35 -7.70
C GLU A 370 -14.26 -8.65 -7.82
N GLU A 371 -13.44 -7.64 -8.09
CA GLU A 371 -11.99 -7.82 -8.21
C GLU A 371 -11.29 -8.11 -6.87
N THR A 372 -11.83 -7.65 -5.76
CA THR A 372 -11.30 -7.98 -4.42
C THR A 372 -11.37 -9.49 -4.16
N ALA A 373 -12.36 -10.18 -4.71
CA ALA A 373 -12.55 -11.63 -4.58
C ALA A 373 -11.98 -12.45 -5.76
N ALA A 374 -11.56 -11.80 -6.85
CA ALA A 374 -11.35 -12.47 -8.14
C ALA A 374 -10.23 -13.53 -8.16
N ASP A 375 -9.17 -13.35 -7.38
CA ASP A 375 -8.00 -14.26 -7.37
C ASP A 375 -8.06 -15.27 -6.20
N LEU A 376 -9.19 -15.32 -5.51
CA LEU A 376 -9.40 -16.23 -4.40
C LEU A 376 -9.99 -17.56 -4.88
N PRO A 377 -9.72 -18.69 -4.19
CA PRO A 377 -10.35 -19.96 -4.50
C PRO A 377 -11.86 -19.83 -4.47
N ALA A 378 -12.53 -20.42 -5.46
CA ALA A 378 -13.99 -20.52 -5.43
C ALA A 378 -14.43 -21.13 -4.10
N THR A 379 -15.38 -20.47 -3.45
CA THR A 379 -15.95 -20.96 -2.20
C THR A 379 -16.56 -22.33 -2.41
N ALA A 380 -16.03 -23.35 -1.76
CA ALA A 380 -16.63 -24.68 -1.67
C ALA A 380 -17.88 -24.62 -0.78
#